data_ea323a8bdc3146359252fd8ee0727192
#
_entry.id   ea323a8bdc3146359252fd8ee0727192
#
_cell.length_a   1.000
_cell.length_b   1.000
_cell.length_c   1.000
_cell.angle_alpha   90.00
_cell.angle_beta   90.00
_cell.angle_gamma   90.00
#
_symmetry.space_group_name_H-M   'P 1'
#
loop_
_entity.id
_entity.type
_entity.pdbx_description
1 polymer ?
#
loop_
_entity_poly.entity_id
_entity_poly.type
_entity_poly.pdbx_seq_one_letter_code
_entity_poly.pdbx_strand_id
1 'polypeptide(L)'
;MNVLVETERLIITEMTMDMAMDIHKNSLDEDTRRFVPDEVFETLEDAKETVEFLMSQYGSTDGPLVYAVILKVDDTNIGYVQLVPIGEGKWEIGYHVAKAYTCKGYATEAVKAFLPLMAKRVGIEEVYGIRLLENVSSGRVLEKCGFETFFEGEGEYHDGVYGISKSVWKL
;
A
#
# COMPACT_ATOMS: atom_id res chain seq x y z
N MET A 1 -0.06 -18.19 9.55
CA MET A 1 0.24 -16.92 8.87
C MET A 1 0.80 -17.21 7.48
N ASN A 2 0.13 -16.74 6.45
CA ASN A 2 0.58 -16.94 5.06
C ASN A 2 1.55 -15.82 4.67
N VAL A 3 2.82 -16.02 4.99
CA VAL A 3 3.88 -15.03 4.74
C VAL A 3 4.21 -14.97 3.25
N LEU A 4 4.19 -13.76 2.69
CA LEU A 4 4.63 -13.50 1.32
C LEU A 4 6.16 -13.40 1.26
N VAL A 5 6.73 -12.57 2.12
CA VAL A 5 8.18 -12.32 2.17
C VAL A 5 8.58 -11.76 3.54
N GLU A 6 9.81 -12.04 3.93
CA GLU A 6 10.44 -11.44 5.09
C GLU A 6 11.61 -10.57 4.66
N THR A 7 11.80 -9.45 5.35
CA THR A 7 12.96 -8.58 5.19
C THR A 7 13.78 -8.57 6.48
N GLU A 8 14.75 -7.68 6.59
CA GLU A 8 15.56 -7.53 7.81
C GLU A 8 14.67 -7.24 9.03
N ARG A 9 13.69 -6.33 8.91
CA ARG A 9 12.87 -5.84 10.03
C ARG A 9 11.40 -6.21 9.94
N LEU A 10 10.92 -6.70 8.78
CA LEU A 10 9.50 -6.82 8.48
C LEU A 10 9.11 -8.23 8.06
N ILE A 11 7.85 -8.58 8.35
CA ILE A 11 7.15 -9.70 7.76
C ILE A 11 5.98 -9.14 6.96
N ILE A 12 5.93 -9.45 5.66
CA ILE A 12 4.82 -9.08 4.79
C ILE A 12 3.97 -10.33 4.58
N THR A 13 2.71 -10.26 5.00
CA THR A 13 1.86 -11.44 5.11
C THR A 13 0.42 -11.14 4.68
N GLU A 14 -0.29 -12.18 4.26
CA GLU A 14 -1.73 -12.08 4.05
C GLU A 14 -2.41 -11.61 5.33
N MET A 15 -3.47 -10.81 5.17
CA MET A 15 -4.27 -10.35 6.31
C MET A 15 -5.11 -11.48 6.89
N THR A 16 -5.36 -11.40 8.19
CA THR A 16 -6.26 -12.28 8.93
C THR A 16 -7.24 -11.44 9.74
N MET A 17 -8.37 -12.02 10.15
CA MET A 17 -9.42 -11.27 10.84
C MET A 17 -8.98 -10.67 12.18
N ASP A 18 -8.03 -11.28 12.86
CA ASP A 18 -7.47 -10.77 14.10
C ASP A 18 -6.67 -9.46 13.92
N MET A 19 -6.32 -9.10 12.69
CA MET A 19 -5.64 -7.85 12.36
C MET A 19 -6.60 -6.66 12.22
N ALA A 20 -7.91 -6.90 12.17
CA ALA A 20 -8.91 -5.84 11.90
C ALA A 20 -8.84 -4.68 12.91
N MET A 21 -8.58 -4.95 14.18
CA MET A 21 -8.46 -3.90 15.20
C MET A 21 -7.27 -2.98 14.93
N ASP A 22 -6.13 -3.53 14.58
CA ASP A 22 -4.93 -2.74 14.27
C ASP A 22 -5.13 -1.93 12.98
N ILE A 23 -5.74 -2.54 11.97
CA ILE A 23 -6.06 -1.88 10.70
C ILE A 23 -7.00 -0.71 10.93
N HIS A 24 -8.05 -0.90 11.74
CA HIS A 24 -8.96 0.18 12.15
C HIS A 24 -8.19 1.33 12.80
N LYS A 25 -7.42 1.04 13.84
CA LYS A 25 -6.65 2.05 14.59
C LYS A 25 -5.63 2.77 13.71
N ASN A 26 -4.88 2.03 12.90
CA ASN A 26 -3.84 2.59 12.04
C ASN A 26 -4.39 3.52 10.95
N SER A 27 -5.66 3.37 10.57
CA SER A 27 -6.28 4.19 9.53
C SER A 27 -6.78 5.57 10.01
N LEU A 28 -6.83 5.83 11.32
CA LEU A 28 -7.51 6.99 11.88
C LEU A 28 -6.66 8.26 11.97
N ASP A 29 -5.41 8.25 11.52
CA ASP A 29 -4.55 9.43 11.57
C ASP A 29 -4.94 10.51 10.54
N GLU A 30 -4.48 11.74 10.75
CA GLU A 30 -4.79 12.88 9.88
C GLU A 30 -4.24 12.71 8.46
N ASP A 31 -3.07 12.11 8.31
CA ASP A 31 -2.44 11.92 7.01
C ASP A 31 -3.22 10.91 6.17
N THR A 32 -3.74 9.85 6.78
CA THR A 32 -4.61 8.89 6.09
C THR A 32 -5.87 9.59 5.61
N ARG A 33 -6.50 10.40 6.46
CA ARG A 33 -7.71 11.17 6.09
C ARG A 33 -7.44 12.16 4.97
N ARG A 34 -6.28 12.78 4.97
CA ARG A 34 -5.90 13.80 3.98
C ARG A 34 -5.51 13.20 2.64
N PHE A 35 -4.66 12.17 2.63
CA PHE A 35 -4.04 11.65 1.42
C PHE A 35 -4.71 10.42 0.83
N VAL A 36 -5.35 9.60 1.64
CA VAL A 36 -6.01 8.37 1.22
C VAL A 36 -7.34 8.17 1.98
N PRO A 37 -8.29 9.11 1.80
CA PRO A 37 -9.54 9.10 2.59
C PRO A 37 -10.39 7.84 2.41
N ASP A 38 -10.25 7.13 1.29
CA ASP A 38 -10.97 5.88 1.02
C ASP A 38 -10.45 4.70 1.86
N GLU A 39 -9.31 4.88 2.53
CA GLU A 39 -8.66 3.85 3.33
C GLU A 39 -8.80 4.11 4.83
N VAL A 40 -9.70 5.02 5.22
CA VAL A 40 -10.05 5.29 6.62
C VAL A 40 -11.21 4.39 7.04
N PHE A 41 -11.01 3.60 8.08
CA PHE A 41 -12.05 2.73 8.64
C PHE A 41 -12.54 3.31 9.96
N GLU A 42 -13.66 4.03 9.90
CA GLU A 42 -14.20 4.76 11.04
C GLU A 42 -14.62 3.84 12.19
N THR A 43 -15.03 2.61 11.88
CA THR A 43 -15.45 1.63 12.87
C THR A 43 -14.68 0.32 12.73
N LEU A 44 -14.65 -0.48 13.79
CA LEU A 44 -14.08 -1.82 13.73
C LEU A 44 -14.82 -2.70 12.72
N GLU A 45 -16.14 -2.55 12.60
CA GLU A 45 -16.95 -3.32 11.65
C GLU A 45 -16.55 -3.00 10.19
N ASP A 46 -16.30 -1.72 9.87
CA ASP A 46 -15.79 -1.33 8.55
C ASP A 46 -14.47 -2.02 8.23
N ALA A 47 -13.56 -2.06 9.20
CA ALA A 47 -12.28 -2.75 9.04
C ALA A 47 -12.46 -4.25 8.86
N LYS A 48 -13.35 -4.88 9.63
CA LYS A 48 -13.65 -6.31 9.51
C LYS A 48 -14.20 -6.68 8.13
N GLU A 49 -15.16 -5.92 7.64
CA GLU A 49 -15.74 -6.14 6.30
C GLU A 49 -14.67 -6.03 5.21
N THR A 50 -13.81 -5.03 5.32
CA THR A 50 -12.71 -4.84 4.37
C THR A 50 -11.71 -5.99 4.44
N VAL A 51 -11.30 -6.41 5.62
CA VAL A 51 -10.36 -7.53 5.79
C VAL A 51 -10.96 -8.82 5.22
N GLU A 52 -12.22 -9.10 5.48
CA GLU A 52 -12.92 -10.28 4.92
C GLU A 52 -12.89 -10.26 3.39
N PHE A 53 -13.20 -9.11 2.79
CA PHE A 53 -13.10 -8.92 1.34
C PHE A 53 -11.67 -9.16 0.83
N LEU A 54 -10.68 -8.56 1.47
CA LEU A 54 -9.27 -8.69 1.05
C LEU A 54 -8.77 -10.13 1.18
N MET A 55 -9.20 -10.85 2.21
CA MET A 55 -8.87 -12.27 2.37
C MET A 55 -9.39 -13.11 1.20
N SER A 56 -10.51 -12.73 0.62
CA SER A 56 -11.09 -13.43 -0.55
C SER A 56 -10.32 -13.19 -1.85
N GLN A 57 -9.44 -12.18 -1.89
CA GLN A 57 -8.74 -11.76 -3.11
C GLN A 57 -7.41 -12.48 -3.37
N TYR A 58 -6.81 -13.11 -2.37
CA TYR A 58 -5.46 -13.69 -2.53
C TYR A 58 -5.36 -14.81 -3.55
N GLY A 59 -6.45 -15.48 -3.86
CA GLY A 59 -6.51 -16.51 -4.90
C GLY A 59 -6.76 -15.96 -6.31
N SER A 60 -6.91 -14.65 -6.48
CA SER A 60 -7.25 -13.99 -7.74
C SER A 60 -6.15 -13.03 -8.17
N THR A 61 -6.15 -12.68 -9.47
CA THR A 61 -5.33 -11.60 -10.02
C THR A 61 -6.19 -10.47 -10.60
N ASP A 62 -7.46 -10.42 -10.23
CA ASP A 62 -8.42 -9.45 -10.78
C ASP A 62 -8.77 -8.32 -9.81
N GLY A 63 -8.43 -8.46 -8.56
CA GLY A 63 -8.76 -7.49 -7.51
C GLY A 63 -7.54 -6.99 -6.76
N PRO A 64 -7.74 -6.14 -5.74
CA PRO A 64 -6.65 -5.62 -4.94
C PRO A 64 -5.95 -6.73 -4.16
N LEU A 65 -4.63 -6.67 -4.12
CA LEU A 65 -3.78 -7.60 -3.36
C LEU A 65 -3.08 -6.81 -2.27
N VAL A 66 -3.64 -6.86 -1.06
CA VAL A 66 -3.22 -6.04 0.09
C VAL A 66 -2.64 -6.94 1.17
N TYR A 67 -1.40 -6.66 1.56
CA TYR A 67 -0.66 -7.46 2.55
C TYR A 67 -0.32 -6.62 3.77
N ALA A 68 -0.45 -7.20 4.95
CA ALA A 68 -0.07 -6.56 6.20
C ALA A 68 1.45 -6.49 6.34
N VAL A 69 1.92 -5.42 6.95
CA VAL A 69 3.33 -5.20 7.28
C VAL A 69 3.50 -5.31 8.78
N ILE A 70 4.23 -6.31 9.22
CA ILE A 70 4.43 -6.66 10.63
C ILE A 70 5.88 -6.44 11.03
N LEU A 71 6.13 -5.79 12.16
CA LEU A 71 7.47 -5.67 12.73
C LEU A 71 7.91 -7.01 13.33
N LYS A 72 9.09 -7.49 12.96
CA LYS A 72 9.64 -8.73 13.51
C LYS A 72 9.94 -8.65 15.01
N VAL A 73 10.30 -7.48 15.50
CA VAL A 73 10.79 -7.31 16.87
C VAL A 73 9.71 -7.58 17.92
N ASP A 74 8.44 -7.30 17.60
CA ASP A 74 7.35 -7.38 18.58
C ASP A 74 6.00 -7.82 17.98
N ASP A 75 6.01 -8.26 16.73
CA ASP A 75 4.82 -8.69 15.97
C ASP A 75 3.74 -7.59 15.82
N THR A 76 4.12 -6.33 15.89
CA THR A 76 3.19 -5.21 15.70
C THR A 76 2.83 -5.03 14.23
N ASN A 77 1.53 -4.94 13.95
CA ASN A 77 1.03 -4.58 12.62
C ASN A 77 1.15 -3.06 12.46
N ILE A 78 2.05 -2.61 11.59
CA ILE A 78 2.35 -1.18 11.41
C ILE A 78 1.73 -0.58 10.16
N GLY A 79 1.12 -1.38 9.29
CA GLY A 79 0.54 -0.88 8.05
C GLY A 79 0.32 -1.95 7.02
N TYR A 80 0.31 -1.54 5.75
CA TYR A 80 0.12 -2.46 4.63
C TYR A 80 0.90 -2.01 3.40
N VAL A 81 1.05 -2.94 2.46
CA VAL A 81 1.54 -2.70 1.11
C VAL A 81 0.59 -3.40 0.15
N GLN A 82 0.29 -2.78 -0.98
CA GLN A 82 -0.73 -3.28 -1.89
C GLN A 82 -0.39 -3.08 -3.36
N LEU A 83 -0.96 -3.94 -4.18
CA LEU A 83 -0.99 -3.80 -5.62
C LEU A 83 -2.46 -3.80 -6.06
N VAL A 84 -2.88 -2.74 -6.74
CA VAL A 84 -4.30 -2.51 -7.09
C VAL A 84 -4.44 -2.36 -8.60
N PRO A 85 -5.38 -3.08 -9.25
CA PRO A 85 -5.61 -2.90 -10.67
C PRO A 85 -6.28 -1.56 -10.94
N ILE A 86 -5.80 -0.83 -11.94
CA ILE A 86 -6.31 0.50 -12.33
C ILE A 86 -6.86 0.53 -13.76
N GLY A 87 -7.14 -0.64 -14.33
CA GLY A 87 -7.69 -0.78 -15.68
C GLY A 87 -6.60 -0.92 -16.75
N GLU A 88 -7.01 -1.40 -17.93
CA GLU A 88 -6.13 -1.56 -19.09
C GLU A 88 -4.90 -2.45 -18.83
N GLY A 89 -5.03 -3.40 -17.91
CA GLY A 89 -3.91 -4.28 -17.53
C GLY A 89 -2.84 -3.62 -16.69
N LYS A 90 -3.10 -2.41 -16.18
CA LYS A 90 -2.17 -1.64 -15.35
C LYS A 90 -2.46 -1.83 -13.88
N TRP A 91 -1.41 -1.74 -13.07
CA TRP A 91 -1.46 -1.90 -11.62
C TRP A 91 -0.73 -0.75 -10.92
N GLU A 92 -1.27 -0.35 -9.78
CA GLU A 92 -0.72 0.73 -8.95
C GLU A 92 -0.23 0.20 -7.61
N ILE A 93 0.94 0.67 -7.18
CA ILE A 93 1.45 0.43 -5.83
C ILE A 93 0.74 1.35 -4.83
N GLY A 94 0.39 0.79 -3.68
CA GLY A 94 -0.06 1.57 -2.53
C GLY A 94 0.63 1.07 -1.26
N TYR A 95 0.74 1.93 -0.27
CA TYR A 95 1.34 1.59 1.01
C TYR A 95 0.92 2.59 2.05
N HIS A 96 0.88 2.13 3.29
CA HIS A 96 0.60 2.95 4.46
C HIS A 96 1.38 2.42 5.66
N VAL A 97 1.94 3.33 6.43
CA VAL A 97 2.60 3.02 7.70
C VAL A 97 1.99 3.92 8.77
N ALA A 98 1.59 3.32 9.89
CA ALA A 98 1.03 4.06 11.02
C ALA A 98 1.97 5.17 11.47
N LYS A 99 1.40 6.31 11.89
CA LYS A 99 2.15 7.53 12.17
C LYS A 99 3.34 7.34 13.12
N ALA A 100 3.17 6.52 14.16
CA ALA A 100 4.24 6.24 15.12
C ALA A 100 5.47 5.53 14.51
N TYR A 101 5.32 4.96 13.32
CA TYR A 101 6.35 4.18 12.63
C TYR A 101 6.85 4.82 11.34
N THR A 102 6.40 6.03 11.03
CA THR A 102 6.85 6.77 9.85
C THR A 102 8.27 7.31 10.03
N CYS A 103 8.90 7.70 8.92
CA CYS A 103 10.27 8.27 8.88
C CYS A 103 11.37 7.31 9.39
N LYS A 104 11.13 6.00 9.30
CA LYS A 104 12.07 4.95 9.74
C LYS A 104 12.48 4.02 8.60
N GLY A 105 12.02 4.29 7.37
CA GLY A 105 12.35 3.51 6.20
C GLY A 105 11.51 2.24 6.01
N TYR A 106 10.50 2.01 6.82
CA TYR A 106 9.68 0.79 6.73
C TYR A 106 8.89 0.70 5.43
N ALA A 107 8.28 1.78 4.97
CA ALA A 107 7.52 1.78 3.71
C ALA A 107 8.44 1.43 2.53
N THR A 108 9.61 2.03 2.47
CA THR A 108 10.62 1.74 1.44
C THR A 108 11.07 0.28 1.47
N GLU A 109 11.35 -0.23 2.66
CA GLU A 109 11.75 -1.63 2.85
C GLU A 109 10.67 -2.60 2.40
N ALA A 110 9.42 -2.34 2.76
CA ALA A 110 8.26 -3.14 2.38
C ALA A 110 8.04 -3.13 0.86
N VAL A 111 8.01 -1.95 0.24
CA VAL A 111 7.76 -1.81 -1.20
C VAL A 111 8.87 -2.49 -2.02
N LYS A 112 10.13 -2.32 -1.66
CA LYS A 112 11.24 -2.95 -2.36
C LYS A 112 11.18 -4.48 -2.36
N ALA A 113 10.74 -5.07 -1.26
CA ALA A 113 10.60 -6.53 -1.15
C ALA A 113 9.34 -7.04 -1.88
N PHE A 114 8.26 -6.28 -1.81
CA PHE A 114 6.94 -6.64 -2.33
C PHE A 114 6.86 -6.58 -3.86
N LEU A 115 7.37 -5.51 -4.47
CA LEU A 115 7.18 -5.24 -5.91
C LEU A 115 7.63 -6.36 -6.84
N PRO A 116 8.88 -6.86 -6.77
CA PRO A 116 9.32 -7.87 -7.72
C PRO A 116 8.52 -9.17 -7.64
N LEU A 117 8.14 -9.58 -6.42
CA LEU A 117 7.37 -10.79 -6.19
C LEU A 117 5.96 -10.66 -6.76
N MET A 118 5.31 -9.54 -6.50
CA MET A 118 3.93 -9.35 -6.93
C MET A 118 3.84 -9.07 -8.43
N ALA A 119 4.78 -8.35 -9.01
CA ALA A 119 4.84 -8.14 -10.45
C ALA A 119 4.93 -9.47 -11.19
N LYS A 120 5.76 -10.38 -10.72
CA LYS A 120 5.87 -11.74 -11.26
C LYS A 120 4.57 -12.54 -11.08
N ARG A 121 3.97 -12.44 -9.91
CA ARG A 121 2.73 -13.17 -9.58
C ARG A 121 1.58 -12.77 -10.52
N VAL A 122 1.39 -11.47 -10.76
CA VAL A 122 0.31 -10.99 -11.63
C VAL A 122 0.72 -10.92 -13.11
N GLY A 123 1.98 -11.20 -13.43
CA GLY A 123 2.45 -11.29 -14.80
C GLY A 123 2.65 -9.95 -15.50
N ILE A 124 3.12 -8.93 -14.77
CA ILE A 124 3.36 -7.59 -15.29
C ILE A 124 4.84 -7.19 -15.17
N GLU A 125 5.25 -6.24 -15.99
CA GLU A 125 6.63 -5.72 -16.00
C GLU A 125 6.71 -4.28 -15.49
N GLU A 126 5.57 -3.59 -15.39
CA GLU A 126 5.48 -2.21 -14.96
C GLU A 126 4.46 -2.05 -13.84
N VAL A 127 4.78 -1.20 -12.87
CA VAL A 127 3.87 -0.81 -11.79
C VAL A 127 3.88 0.71 -11.70
N TYR A 128 2.70 1.31 -11.54
CA TYR A 128 2.53 2.75 -11.47
C TYR A 128 2.44 3.22 -10.03
N GLY A 129 2.94 4.43 -9.78
CA GLY A 129 2.79 5.12 -8.51
C GLY A 129 2.12 6.47 -8.76
N ILE A 130 0.98 6.72 -8.12
CA ILE A 130 0.23 7.96 -8.27
C ILE A 130 0.08 8.58 -6.89
N ARG A 131 0.44 9.85 -6.75
CA ARG A 131 0.36 10.56 -5.48
C ARG A 131 -0.05 12.00 -5.65
N LEU A 132 -0.59 12.59 -4.60
CA LEU A 132 -0.72 14.04 -4.52
C LEU A 132 0.67 14.68 -4.48
N LEU A 133 0.86 15.77 -5.20
CA LEU A 133 2.15 16.50 -5.20
C LEU A 133 2.54 16.95 -3.79
N GLU A 134 1.56 17.33 -2.97
CA GLU A 134 1.81 17.75 -1.58
C GLU A 134 2.19 16.60 -0.64
N ASN A 135 1.98 15.33 -1.05
CA ASN A 135 2.42 14.16 -0.28
C ASN A 135 3.90 13.87 -0.57
N VAL A 136 4.77 14.67 -0.02
CA VAL A 136 6.23 14.60 -0.24
C VAL A 136 6.81 13.29 0.28
N SER A 137 6.31 12.79 1.40
CA SER A 137 6.79 11.52 1.99
C SER A 137 6.59 10.36 1.05
N SER A 138 5.42 10.27 0.39
CA SER A 138 5.13 9.24 -0.61
C SER A 138 6.08 9.35 -1.80
N GLY A 139 6.36 10.57 -2.25
CA GLY A 139 7.31 10.83 -3.34
C GLY A 139 8.70 10.30 -3.04
N ARG A 140 9.17 10.46 -1.81
CA ARG A 140 10.47 9.95 -1.37
C ARG A 140 10.53 8.42 -1.36
N VAL A 141 9.45 7.76 -0.94
CA VAL A 141 9.37 6.30 -0.96
C VAL A 141 9.43 5.79 -2.40
N LEU A 142 8.65 6.36 -3.29
CA LEU A 142 8.64 5.97 -4.71
C LEU A 142 10.02 6.15 -5.35
N GLU A 143 10.65 7.30 -5.13
CA GLU A 143 12.00 7.57 -5.66
C GLU A 143 13.02 6.54 -5.15
N LYS A 144 13.05 6.28 -3.86
CA LYS A 144 13.95 5.29 -3.25
C LYS A 144 13.70 3.86 -3.74
N CYS A 145 12.49 3.56 -4.18
CA CYS A 145 12.13 2.25 -4.72
C CYS A 145 12.38 2.13 -6.23
N GLY A 146 12.90 3.18 -6.87
CA GLY A 146 13.27 3.14 -8.28
C GLY A 146 12.15 3.56 -9.23
N PHE A 147 11.11 4.21 -8.75
CA PHE A 147 10.08 4.78 -9.61
C PHE A 147 10.58 6.04 -10.30
N GLU A 148 10.32 6.15 -11.59
CA GLU A 148 10.66 7.34 -12.39
C GLU A 148 9.39 8.14 -12.69
N THR A 149 9.40 9.42 -12.34
CA THR A 149 8.28 10.34 -12.61
C THR A 149 8.18 10.63 -14.10
N PHE A 150 6.99 10.47 -14.67
CA PHE A 150 6.71 10.81 -16.07
C PHE A 150 5.62 11.86 -16.25
N PHE A 151 4.92 12.25 -15.20
CA PHE A 151 3.90 13.28 -15.24
C PHE A 151 3.80 14.01 -13.90
N GLU A 152 3.70 15.33 -13.94
CA GLU A 152 3.33 16.18 -12.82
C GLU A 152 2.39 17.27 -13.33
N GLY A 153 1.24 17.44 -12.66
CA GLY A 153 0.23 18.41 -13.05
C GLY A 153 -1.12 18.10 -12.44
N GLU A 154 -2.16 18.71 -12.99
CA GLU A 154 -3.53 18.43 -12.56
C GLU A 154 -4.01 17.11 -13.16
N GLY A 155 -4.69 16.32 -12.34
CA GLY A 155 -5.27 15.06 -12.75
C GLY A 155 -6.30 14.56 -11.74
N GLU A 156 -7.04 13.54 -12.14
CA GLU A 156 -8.01 12.89 -11.27
C GLU A 156 -7.31 12.06 -10.19
N TYR A 157 -7.77 12.22 -8.95
CA TYR A 157 -7.28 11.48 -7.80
C TYR A 157 -8.44 11.32 -6.82
N HIS A 158 -8.85 10.07 -6.57
CA HIS A 158 -10.01 9.74 -5.74
C HIS A 158 -11.28 10.49 -6.18
N ASP A 159 -11.70 11.50 -5.41
CA ASP A 159 -12.99 12.20 -5.55
C ASP A 159 -12.90 13.54 -6.29
N GLY A 160 -11.78 13.90 -6.86
CA GLY A 160 -11.61 15.20 -7.47
C GLY A 160 -10.38 15.36 -8.34
N VAL A 161 -10.16 16.60 -8.80
CA VAL A 161 -8.98 16.98 -9.57
C VAL A 161 -8.01 17.71 -8.67
N TYR A 162 -6.76 17.22 -8.64
CA TYR A 162 -5.71 17.73 -7.78
C TYR A 162 -4.38 17.80 -8.53
N GLY A 163 -3.40 18.50 -7.95
CA GLY A 163 -2.02 18.39 -8.38
C GLY A 163 -1.48 17.00 -8.01
N ILE A 164 -1.12 16.21 -9.00
CA ILE A 164 -0.64 14.84 -8.84
C ILE A 164 0.68 14.60 -9.55
N SER A 165 1.38 13.58 -9.11
CA SER A 165 2.56 13.03 -9.76
C SER A 165 2.28 11.58 -10.14
N LYS A 166 2.68 11.20 -11.34
CA LYS A 166 2.63 9.82 -11.80
C LYS A 166 4.04 9.33 -12.10
N SER A 167 4.35 8.14 -11.62
CA SER A 167 5.64 7.51 -11.81
C SER A 167 5.46 6.04 -12.20
N VAL A 168 6.54 5.45 -12.72
CA VAL A 168 6.53 4.04 -13.16
C VAL A 168 7.78 3.33 -12.66
N TRP A 169 7.58 2.10 -12.21
CA TRP A 169 8.62 1.17 -11.86
C TRP A 169 8.63 0.02 -12.87
N LYS A 170 9.80 -0.46 -13.24
CA LYS A 170 9.97 -1.56 -14.20
C LYS A 170 10.72 -2.71 -13.56
N LEU A 171 10.21 -3.92 -13.81
CA LEU A 171 10.82 -5.17 -13.35
C LEU A 171 12.20 -5.40 -14.01
#